data_64a7fba71fb4895b11df444c3096df35
#
_entry.id   64a7fba71fb4895b11df444c3096df35
#
_cell.length_a   1.000
_cell.length_b   1.000
_cell.length_c   1.000
_cell.angle_alpha   90.00
_cell.angle_beta   90.00
_cell.angle_gamma   90.00
#
_symmetry.space_group_name_H-M   'P 1'
#
loop_
_entity.id
_entity.type
_entity.pdbx_description
1 polymer ?
#
loop_
_entity_poly.entity_id
_entity_poly.type
_entity_poly.pdbx_seq_one_letter_code
_entity_poly.pdbx_strand_id
1 'polypeptide(L)'
;MSYFKLIFSNKSILRTLQIEEFESEKLTGNCIEFGANAKIYRNFLKADHNLYKSTFSNLNSENKDIIKIDLEKKLLHKKKYDNVIIFNVLEHVSDINIALKNTNLLLKENGKLFGSTPFIYRIHAAPKDYSRYTKDFIKKSLKKSNYK
;
A
#
# COMPACT_ATOMS: atom_id res chain seq x y z
N MET A 1 20.11 -5.18 -7.92
CA MET A 1 20.35 -6.46 -7.14
C MET A 1 20.52 -7.59 -8.14
N SER A 2 21.53 -8.48 -7.99
CA SER A 2 21.78 -9.56 -8.96
C SER A 2 20.62 -10.57 -8.97
N TYR A 3 20.19 -11.02 -10.15
CA TYR A 3 19.18 -12.10 -10.36
C TYR A 3 19.43 -13.35 -9.51
N PHE A 4 20.68 -13.64 -9.18
CA PHE A 4 21.07 -14.75 -8.30
C PHE A 4 20.55 -14.63 -6.86
N LYS A 5 20.44 -13.41 -6.29
CA LYS A 5 19.86 -13.21 -4.96
C LYS A 5 18.35 -13.45 -4.92
N LEU A 6 17.67 -13.33 -6.05
CA LEU A 6 16.24 -13.58 -6.22
C LEU A 6 15.88 -15.06 -6.03
N ILE A 7 16.68 -15.95 -6.63
CA ILE A 7 16.45 -17.41 -6.62
C ILE A 7 16.61 -18.00 -5.21
N PHE A 8 17.45 -17.40 -4.39
CA PHE A 8 17.74 -17.85 -3.02
C PHE A 8 16.97 -17.08 -1.94
N SER A 9 16.18 -16.06 -2.31
CA SER A 9 15.28 -15.43 -1.36
C SER A 9 13.96 -16.21 -1.32
N ASN A 10 13.50 -16.64 -0.15
CA ASN A 10 12.17 -17.23 0.04
C ASN A 10 11.01 -16.25 -0.27
N LYS A 11 11.23 -15.28 -1.19
CA LYS A 11 10.26 -14.26 -1.58
C LYS A 11 9.72 -14.55 -2.97
N SER A 12 8.45 -14.27 -3.21
CA SER A 12 7.90 -14.35 -4.57
C SER A 12 8.55 -13.31 -5.49
N ILE A 13 8.60 -13.60 -6.79
CA ILE A 13 9.12 -12.67 -7.82
C ILE A 13 8.41 -11.31 -7.73
N LEU A 14 7.08 -11.33 -7.60
CA LEU A 14 6.29 -10.11 -7.44
C LEU A 14 6.77 -9.27 -6.24
N ARG A 15 7.02 -9.92 -5.12
CA ARG A 15 7.49 -9.29 -3.90
C ARG A 15 8.88 -8.67 -4.07
N THR A 16 9.74 -9.30 -4.82
CA THR A 16 11.09 -8.79 -5.07
C THR A 16 11.05 -7.58 -5.98
N LEU A 17 10.26 -7.61 -7.06
CA LEU A 17 10.07 -6.47 -7.95
C LEU A 17 9.47 -5.26 -7.21
N GLN A 18 8.50 -5.50 -6.32
CA GLN A 18 7.94 -4.45 -5.47
C GLN A 18 9.01 -3.81 -4.57
N ILE A 19 9.90 -4.62 -3.99
CA ILE A 19 10.99 -4.11 -3.13
C ILE A 19 11.97 -3.28 -3.94
N GLU A 20 12.39 -3.77 -5.11
CA GLU A 20 13.36 -3.08 -5.97
C GLU A 20 12.86 -1.72 -6.42
N GLU A 21 11.62 -1.66 -6.89
CA GLU A 21 10.97 -0.40 -7.30
C GLU A 21 10.88 0.58 -6.13
N PHE A 22 10.60 0.08 -4.94
CA PHE A 22 10.41 0.89 -3.75
C PHE A 22 11.71 1.31 -3.05
N GLU A 23 12.79 0.50 -3.18
CA GLU A 23 14.12 0.83 -2.61
C GLU A 23 14.72 2.09 -3.23
N SER A 24 14.30 2.48 -4.45
CA SER A 24 14.73 3.72 -5.09
C SER A 24 14.12 4.98 -4.47
N GLU A 25 13.00 4.83 -3.75
CA GLU A 25 12.26 5.94 -3.15
C GLU A 25 12.70 6.19 -1.70
N LYS A 26 13.07 7.42 -1.41
CA LYS A 26 13.37 7.85 -0.03
C LYS A 26 12.08 8.30 0.64
N LEU A 27 11.58 7.51 1.58
CA LEU A 27 10.45 7.90 2.40
C LEU A 27 10.91 8.75 3.58
N THR A 28 10.22 9.86 3.78
CA THR A 28 10.43 10.75 4.92
C THR A 28 9.10 11.10 5.59
N GLY A 29 9.12 11.50 6.84
CA GLY A 29 7.95 11.98 7.55
C GLY A 29 7.03 10.88 8.08
N ASN A 30 5.75 11.18 8.24
CA ASN A 30 4.76 10.23 8.75
C ASN A 30 4.16 9.41 7.61
N CYS A 31 4.23 8.11 7.72
CA CYS A 31 3.65 7.17 6.77
C CYS A 31 2.48 6.41 7.38
N ILE A 32 1.48 6.09 6.56
CA ILE A 32 0.47 5.09 6.89
C ILE A 32 0.51 3.96 5.86
N GLU A 33 0.52 2.72 6.34
CA GLU A 33 0.55 1.52 5.50
C GLU A 33 -0.72 0.71 5.72
N PHE A 34 -1.43 0.40 4.64
CA PHE A 34 -2.65 -0.40 4.63
C PHE A 34 -2.36 -1.87 4.32
N GLY A 35 -3.18 -2.76 4.90
CA GLY A 35 -3.04 -4.21 4.71
C GLY A 35 -1.83 -4.82 5.40
N ALA A 36 -1.06 -4.02 6.13
CA ALA A 36 0.15 -4.47 6.77
C ALA A 36 -0.14 -5.48 7.88
N ASN A 37 0.52 -6.60 7.81
CA ASN A 37 0.76 -7.41 8.99
C ASN A 37 2.13 -6.98 9.53
N ALA A 38 2.16 -6.30 10.67
CA ALA A 38 3.32 -5.59 11.23
C ALA A 38 4.65 -6.40 11.25
N LYS A 39 4.59 -7.72 11.16
CA LYS A 39 5.79 -8.58 11.09
C LYS A 39 6.36 -8.74 9.67
N ILE A 40 5.54 -8.65 8.62
CA ILE A 40 5.95 -9.00 7.26
C ILE A 40 6.51 -7.78 6.52
N TYR A 41 5.96 -6.60 6.75
CA TYR A 41 6.28 -5.40 5.96
C TYR A 41 7.40 -4.52 6.51
N ARG A 42 7.77 -4.66 7.78
CA ARG A 42 9.00 -4.03 8.30
C ARG A 42 10.27 -4.37 7.51
N ASN A 43 10.25 -5.48 6.76
CA ASN A 43 11.34 -5.88 5.88
C ASN A 43 11.27 -5.27 4.47
N PHE A 44 10.14 -4.64 4.08
CA PHE A 44 10.01 -3.94 2.81
C PHE A 44 10.66 -2.56 2.86
N LEU A 45 10.43 -1.87 3.94
CA LEU A 45 10.93 -0.54 4.17
C LEU A 45 12.25 -0.65 4.92
N LYS A 46 13.32 -1.03 4.24
CA LYS A 46 14.69 -0.72 4.66
C LYS A 46 15.00 0.78 4.52
N ALA A 47 13.97 1.61 4.38
CA ALA A 47 14.13 3.02 4.54
C ALA A 47 14.72 3.26 5.93
N ASP A 48 15.71 4.09 6.01
CA ASP A 48 16.36 4.52 7.23
C ASP A 48 15.29 4.83 8.27
N HIS A 49 15.12 3.93 9.25
CA HIS A 49 14.05 3.98 10.25
C HIS A 49 14.02 5.28 11.05
N ASN A 50 15.07 6.08 10.94
CA ASN A 50 15.20 7.39 11.57
C ASN A 50 14.50 8.50 10.76
N LEU A 51 14.14 8.27 9.49
CA LEU A 51 13.60 9.30 8.60
C LEU A 51 12.07 9.29 8.53
N TYR A 52 11.37 8.24 8.98
CA TYR A 52 9.92 8.21 8.95
C TYR A 52 9.29 7.46 10.14
N LYS A 53 8.05 7.84 10.46
CA LYS A 53 7.20 7.17 11.48
C LYS A 53 6.11 6.39 10.78
N SER A 54 6.09 5.08 10.98
CA SER A 54 5.05 4.22 10.41
C SER A 54 3.81 4.15 11.31
N THR A 55 2.66 4.24 10.67
CA THR A 55 1.36 3.87 11.25
C THR A 55 0.81 2.74 10.38
N PHE A 56 0.29 1.68 11.01
CA PHE A 56 -0.26 0.54 10.28
C PHE A 56 -1.77 0.52 10.39
N SER A 57 -2.45 0.21 9.28
CA SER A 57 -3.90 0.03 9.23
C SER A 57 -4.24 -1.33 8.63
N ASN A 58 -4.99 -2.14 9.36
CA ASN A 58 -5.48 -3.43 8.88
C ASN A 58 -6.79 -3.77 9.58
N LEU A 59 -7.87 -3.94 8.80
CA LEU A 59 -9.20 -4.24 9.31
C LEU A 59 -9.28 -5.60 10.02
N ASN A 60 -8.47 -6.55 9.58
CA ASN A 60 -8.46 -7.93 10.08
C ASN A 60 -7.44 -8.15 11.21
N SER A 61 -6.75 -7.11 11.65
CA SER A 61 -5.74 -7.26 12.72
C SER A 61 -6.39 -7.26 14.10
N GLU A 62 -5.96 -8.18 14.95
CA GLU A 62 -6.29 -8.20 16.39
C GLU A 62 -5.29 -7.39 17.22
N ASN A 63 -4.20 -6.93 16.61
CA ASN A 63 -3.20 -6.11 17.29
C ASN A 63 -3.75 -4.71 17.58
N LYS A 64 -3.76 -4.30 18.84
CA LYS A 64 -4.27 -3.00 19.31
C LYS A 64 -3.45 -1.80 18.82
N ASP A 65 -2.18 -2.02 18.45
CA ASP A 65 -1.31 -0.97 17.89
C ASP A 65 -1.60 -0.68 16.41
N ILE A 66 -2.45 -1.48 15.77
CA ILE A 66 -2.85 -1.33 14.38
C ILE A 66 -4.22 -0.68 14.34
N ILE A 67 -4.30 0.51 13.71
CA ILE A 67 -5.56 1.22 13.54
C ILE A 67 -6.43 0.51 12.48
N LYS A 68 -7.74 0.69 12.59
CA LYS A 68 -8.71 0.13 11.65
C LYS A 68 -9.34 1.26 10.85
N ILE A 69 -8.86 1.46 9.62
CA ILE A 69 -9.42 2.39 8.65
C ILE A 69 -9.95 1.59 7.48
N ASP A 70 -11.25 1.66 7.24
CA ASP A 70 -11.87 1.08 6.05
C ASP A 70 -11.83 2.11 4.91
N LEU A 71 -11.08 1.79 3.85
CA LEU A 71 -10.92 2.67 2.70
C LEU A 71 -12.20 2.80 1.86
N GLU A 72 -13.20 1.96 2.05
CA GLU A 72 -14.46 1.99 1.31
C GLU A 72 -15.58 2.73 2.07
N LYS A 73 -15.32 3.14 3.32
CA LYS A 73 -16.29 3.86 4.17
C LYS A 73 -15.93 5.33 4.32
N LYS A 74 -16.87 6.10 4.88
CA LYS A 74 -16.62 7.48 5.25
C LYS A 74 -15.40 7.57 6.16
N LEU A 75 -14.41 8.34 5.74
CA LEU A 75 -13.18 8.53 6.49
C LEU A 75 -13.43 9.38 7.73
N LEU A 76 -13.28 8.79 8.91
CA LEU A 76 -13.35 9.47 10.20
C LEU A 76 -11.98 9.86 10.75
N HIS A 77 -10.92 9.29 10.18
CA HIS A 77 -9.55 9.52 10.60
C HIS A 77 -9.07 10.90 10.13
N LYS A 78 -8.69 11.77 11.09
CA LYS A 78 -8.34 13.16 10.80
C LYS A 78 -6.85 13.41 10.56
N LYS A 79 -5.99 12.48 11.00
CA LYS A 79 -4.53 12.63 10.85
C LYS A 79 -4.14 12.54 9.38
N LYS A 80 -3.22 13.43 8.97
CA LYS A 80 -2.64 13.46 7.62
C LYS A 80 -1.24 12.90 7.63
N TYR A 81 -0.83 12.34 6.49
CA TYR A 81 0.44 11.65 6.32
C TYR A 81 1.23 12.24 5.16
N ASP A 82 2.55 12.18 5.26
CA ASP A 82 3.44 12.54 4.17
C ASP A 82 3.41 11.46 3.08
N ASN A 83 3.20 10.20 3.48
CA ASN A 83 3.10 9.08 2.55
C ASN A 83 1.97 8.12 2.95
N VAL A 84 1.25 7.62 1.95
CA VAL A 84 0.29 6.51 2.06
C VAL A 84 0.83 5.33 1.27
N ILE A 85 0.83 4.14 1.87
CA ILE A 85 1.37 2.91 1.30
C ILE A 85 0.26 1.86 1.22
N ILE A 86 -0.01 1.35 0.02
CA ILE A 86 -1.06 0.38 -0.27
C ILE A 86 -0.54 -0.75 -1.18
N PHE A 87 0.14 -1.74 -0.61
CA PHE A 87 0.62 -2.89 -1.36
C PHE A 87 -0.36 -4.06 -1.28
N ASN A 88 -0.85 -4.52 -2.43
CA ASN A 88 -1.77 -5.65 -2.53
C ASN A 88 -3.01 -5.47 -1.63
N VAL A 89 -3.66 -4.32 -1.75
CA VAL A 89 -4.87 -3.94 -1.02
C VAL A 89 -6.02 -3.65 -1.99
N LEU A 90 -5.71 -3.00 -3.12
CA LEU A 90 -6.74 -2.53 -4.05
C LEU A 90 -7.53 -3.66 -4.71
N GLU A 91 -6.94 -4.84 -4.88
CA GLU A 91 -7.64 -6.03 -5.36
C GLU A 91 -8.75 -6.50 -4.43
N HIS A 92 -8.68 -6.12 -3.15
CA HIS A 92 -9.62 -6.50 -2.10
C HIS A 92 -10.71 -5.45 -1.83
N VAL A 93 -10.70 -4.32 -2.54
CA VAL A 93 -11.75 -3.30 -2.44
C VAL A 93 -12.77 -3.47 -3.57
N SER A 94 -14.04 -3.25 -3.27
CA SER A 94 -15.12 -3.35 -4.24
C SER A 94 -15.22 -2.12 -5.14
N ASP A 95 -14.86 -0.94 -4.62
CA ASP A 95 -14.78 0.32 -5.38
C ASP A 95 -13.43 1.03 -5.19
N ILE A 96 -12.55 0.87 -6.17
CA ILE A 96 -11.23 1.48 -6.19
C ILE A 96 -11.29 3.03 -6.15
N ASN A 97 -12.31 3.66 -6.73
CA ASN A 97 -12.37 5.12 -6.76
C ASN A 97 -12.65 5.69 -5.37
N ILE A 98 -13.51 5.01 -4.59
CA ILE A 98 -13.75 5.38 -3.18
C ILE A 98 -12.46 5.20 -2.38
N ALA A 99 -11.80 4.06 -2.52
CA ALA A 99 -10.56 3.78 -1.81
C ALA A 99 -9.45 4.80 -2.15
N LEU A 100 -9.23 5.10 -3.43
CA LEU A 100 -8.23 6.09 -3.85
C LEU A 100 -8.59 7.51 -3.40
N LYS A 101 -9.87 7.89 -3.41
CA LYS A 101 -10.31 9.17 -2.87
C LYS A 101 -10.00 9.27 -1.37
N ASN A 102 -10.26 8.20 -0.61
CA ASN A 102 -9.97 8.17 0.82
C ASN A 102 -8.47 8.17 1.10
N THR A 103 -7.64 7.47 0.30
CA THR A 103 -6.18 7.58 0.44
C THR A 103 -5.67 8.99 0.14
N ASN A 104 -6.24 9.68 -0.86
CA ASN A 104 -5.91 11.07 -1.13
C ASN A 104 -6.27 11.99 0.05
N LEU A 105 -7.45 11.78 0.67
CA LEU A 105 -7.85 12.52 1.86
C LEU A 105 -6.94 12.31 3.08
N LEU A 106 -6.19 11.22 3.13
CA LEU A 106 -5.20 10.95 4.18
C LEU A 106 -3.85 11.63 3.92
N LEU A 107 -3.58 12.08 2.71
CA LEU A 107 -2.33 12.73 2.36
C LEU A 107 -2.33 14.21 2.79
N LYS A 108 -1.17 14.69 3.20
CA LYS A 108 -0.86 16.12 3.25
C LYS A 108 -0.77 16.69 1.84
N GLU A 109 -0.70 18.01 1.74
CA GLU A 109 -0.31 18.67 0.50
C GLU A 109 1.08 18.17 0.05
N ASN A 110 1.21 17.85 -1.24
CA ASN A 110 2.41 17.22 -1.84
C ASN A 110 2.79 15.84 -1.25
N GLY A 111 1.90 15.23 -0.48
CA GLY A 111 2.09 13.87 0.00
C GLY A 111 2.04 12.84 -1.13
N LYS A 112 2.70 11.69 -0.94
CA LYS A 112 2.86 10.67 -1.97
C LYS A 112 2.04 9.41 -1.67
N LEU A 113 1.44 8.82 -2.70
CA LEU A 113 0.86 7.48 -2.65
C LEU A 113 1.81 6.48 -3.29
N PHE A 114 2.14 5.43 -2.56
CA PHE A 114 2.89 4.29 -3.05
C PHE A 114 2.01 3.05 -3.00
N GLY A 115 2.02 2.27 -4.06
CA GLY A 115 1.19 1.08 -4.07
C GLY A 115 1.46 0.15 -5.22
N SER A 116 0.93 -1.05 -5.08
CA SER A 116 0.88 -2.04 -6.15
C SER A 116 -0.37 -2.90 -6.00
N THR A 117 -0.78 -3.50 -7.10
CA THR A 117 -1.84 -4.50 -7.16
C THR A 117 -1.39 -5.64 -8.07
N PRO A 118 -1.67 -6.90 -7.74
CA PRO A 118 -1.26 -8.02 -8.57
C PRO A 118 -2.10 -8.02 -9.86
N PHE A 119 -1.47 -8.34 -11.00
CA PHE A 119 -2.17 -8.59 -12.26
C PHE A 119 -2.17 -10.08 -12.60
N ILE A 120 -1.00 -10.71 -12.58
CA ILE A 120 -0.85 -12.15 -12.79
C ILE A 120 -0.64 -12.82 -11.43
N TYR A 121 -1.72 -13.18 -10.79
CA TYR A 121 -1.71 -13.87 -9.51
C TYR A 121 -2.99 -14.68 -9.34
N ARG A 122 -2.89 -15.84 -8.65
CA ARG A 122 -4.06 -16.67 -8.35
C ARG A 122 -5.10 -15.87 -7.56
N ILE A 123 -6.37 -16.18 -7.76
CA ILE A 123 -7.45 -15.64 -6.93
C ILE A 123 -7.23 -16.11 -5.49
N HIS A 124 -7.28 -15.17 -4.55
CA HIS A 124 -7.07 -15.44 -3.14
C HIS A 124 -8.01 -14.57 -2.29
N ALA A 125 -8.91 -15.21 -1.57
CA ALA A 125 -9.84 -14.51 -0.70
C ALA A 125 -9.16 -14.21 0.65
N ALA A 126 -8.91 -12.91 0.91
CA ALA A 126 -8.49 -12.46 2.23
C ALA A 126 -8.87 -10.99 2.47
N PRO A 127 -10.12 -10.65 2.72
CA PRO A 127 -11.36 -11.46 2.82
C PRO A 127 -12.02 -11.78 1.48
N LYS A 128 -11.85 -10.95 0.44
CA LYS A 128 -12.40 -11.11 -0.92
C LYS A 128 -11.40 -10.58 -1.93
N ASP A 129 -11.42 -11.12 -3.15
CA ASP A 129 -10.54 -10.75 -4.24
C ASP A 129 -11.43 -10.32 -5.42
N TYR A 130 -11.56 -9.03 -5.65
CA TYR A 130 -12.53 -8.48 -6.59
C TYR A 130 -11.96 -8.23 -7.98
N SER A 131 -10.69 -7.79 -8.07
CA SER A 131 -10.23 -7.19 -9.33
C SER A 131 -8.76 -7.40 -9.63
N ARG A 132 -8.47 -7.37 -10.95
CA ARG A 132 -7.14 -7.21 -11.52
C ARG A 132 -7.15 -5.97 -12.40
N TYR A 133 -6.33 -4.99 -12.08
CA TYR A 133 -6.38 -3.68 -12.73
C TYR A 133 -5.28 -3.53 -13.78
N THR A 134 -5.65 -3.05 -14.97
CA THR A 134 -4.68 -2.62 -15.96
C THR A 134 -4.03 -1.29 -15.56
N LYS A 135 -2.85 -1.01 -16.09
CA LYS A 135 -2.13 0.26 -15.87
C LYS A 135 -3.00 1.48 -16.24
N ASP A 136 -3.72 1.39 -17.35
CA ASP A 136 -4.54 2.52 -17.83
C ASP A 136 -5.76 2.74 -16.93
N PHE A 137 -6.36 1.68 -16.43
CA PHE A 137 -7.45 1.78 -15.48
C PHE A 137 -6.99 2.44 -14.16
N ILE A 138 -5.85 2.03 -13.62
CA ILE A 138 -5.26 2.65 -12.41
C ILE A 138 -4.99 4.13 -12.64
N LYS A 139 -4.35 4.50 -13.77
CA LYS A 139 -4.09 5.91 -14.11
C LYS A 139 -5.38 6.74 -14.19
N LYS A 140 -6.43 6.19 -14.82
CA LYS A 140 -7.74 6.85 -14.90
C LYS A 140 -8.35 7.05 -13.51
N SER A 141 -8.29 6.03 -12.65
CA SER A 141 -8.84 6.08 -11.30
C SER A 141 -8.07 7.06 -10.40
N LEU A 142 -6.75 7.12 -10.51
CA LEU A 142 -5.93 8.11 -9.81
C LEU A 142 -6.32 9.54 -10.19
N LYS A 143 -6.45 9.83 -11.49
CA LYS A 143 -6.91 11.16 -11.96
C LYS A 143 -8.29 11.53 -11.43
N LYS A 144 -9.25 10.59 -11.42
CA LYS A 144 -10.59 10.79 -10.85
C LYS A 144 -10.57 11.06 -9.34
N SER A 145 -9.54 10.58 -8.67
CA SER A 145 -9.35 10.73 -7.21
C SER A 145 -8.43 11.91 -6.86
N ASN A 146 -8.24 12.86 -7.79
CA ASN A 146 -7.44 14.08 -7.63
C ASN A 146 -5.94 13.86 -7.38
N TYR A 147 -5.38 12.74 -7.82
CA TYR A 147 -3.94 12.57 -7.90
C TYR A 147 -3.38 13.26 -9.15
N LYS A 148 -2.26 13.96 -8.99
CA LYS A 148 -1.52 14.64 -10.05
C LYS A 148 -0.43 13.76 -10.64
#